data_e8768e134640e069839ced6b9e8ccda3
#
_entry.id   e8768e134640e069839ced6b9e8ccda3
#
_cell.length_a   1.000
_cell.length_b   1.000
_cell.length_c   1.000
_cell.angle_alpha   90.00
_cell.angle_beta   90.00
_cell.angle_gamma   90.00
#
_symmetry.space_group_name_H-M   'P 1'
#
loop_
_entity.id
_entity.type
_entity.pdbx_description
1 polymer ?
#
loop_
_entity_poly.entity_id
_entity_poly.type
_entity_poly.pdbx_seq_one_letter_code
_entity_poly.pdbx_strand_id
1 'polypeptide(L)'
;SSDPYPNLEAEKGLTRKCLRILSRRNCKLQIVTKSNIVVRDIDILKKTIAMVTLTITTDNDDFSKILEPNAPSSMERIKAAETLIRKGVPVSVRIDPIIPHVNDNPESLVKTLASIGVKHITSSTYKVKPDNWRRFSMAMPRIAEKLKPLYFERGEKIGRYTYLPKDLRLKLMRNMGRLAKKYGVKFGTCREDLSYLNTATCDGSWLLFSQQK
;
A
#
# COMPACT_ATOMS: atom_id res chain seq x y z
N SER A 1 14.55 0.93 2.85
CA SER A 1 14.37 0.41 1.48
C SER A 1 13.82 1.51 0.59
N SER A 2 14.23 1.52 -0.66
CA SER A 2 13.75 2.45 -1.69
C SER A 2 12.75 1.75 -2.61
N ASP A 3 11.91 2.54 -3.28
CA ASP A 3 11.01 2.05 -4.33
C ASP A 3 11.85 1.52 -5.51
N PRO A 4 11.57 0.31 -6.06
CA PRO A 4 12.30 -0.23 -7.21
C PRO A 4 12.04 0.53 -8.52
N TYR A 5 11.02 1.39 -8.56
CA TYR A 5 10.67 2.19 -9.74
C TYR A 5 10.69 3.71 -9.46
N PRO A 6 11.84 4.27 -9.03
CA PRO A 6 11.99 5.73 -9.02
C PRO A 6 11.90 6.27 -10.46
N ASN A 7 11.65 7.58 -10.62
CA ASN A 7 11.53 8.20 -11.96
C ASN A 7 12.73 7.88 -12.88
N LEU A 8 13.93 7.78 -12.31
CA LEU A 8 15.15 7.42 -13.04
C LEU A 8 15.10 6.01 -13.65
N GLU A 9 14.26 5.12 -13.13
CA GLU A 9 14.08 3.76 -13.66
C GLU A 9 13.48 3.77 -15.07
N ALA A 10 12.72 4.80 -15.43
CA ALA A 10 12.20 4.96 -16.79
C ALA A 10 13.33 5.01 -17.84
N GLU A 11 14.44 5.65 -17.49
CA GLU A 11 15.62 5.80 -18.37
C GLU A 11 16.62 4.65 -18.20
N LYS A 12 17.00 4.33 -16.98
CA LYS A 12 18.10 3.39 -16.69
C LYS A 12 17.71 1.91 -16.81
N GLY A 13 16.45 1.58 -16.54
CA GLY A 13 15.93 0.23 -16.69
C GLY A 13 16.60 -0.82 -15.80
N LEU A 14 17.14 -0.43 -14.64
CA LEU A 14 17.88 -1.33 -13.75
C LEU A 14 16.96 -2.41 -13.14
N THR A 15 15.79 -2.02 -12.67
CA THR A 15 14.78 -2.96 -12.16
C THR A 15 14.37 -3.94 -13.24
N ARG A 16 14.14 -3.45 -14.48
CA ARG A 16 13.81 -4.31 -15.61
C ARG A 16 14.93 -5.32 -15.91
N LYS A 17 16.20 -4.89 -15.85
CA LYS A 17 17.35 -5.80 -16.02
C LYS A 17 17.40 -6.86 -14.94
N CYS A 18 17.19 -6.47 -13.67
CA CYS A 18 17.09 -7.40 -12.54
C CYS A 18 15.96 -8.42 -12.73
N LEU A 19 14.77 -7.96 -13.13
CA LEU A 19 13.62 -8.83 -13.38
C LEU A 19 13.90 -9.84 -14.48
N ARG A 20 14.59 -9.46 -15.56
CA ARG A 20 15.02 -10.41 -16.64
C ARG A 20 15.94 -11.50 -16.12
N ILE A 21 16.82 -11.19 -15.19
CA ILE A 21 17.72 -12.19 -14.57
C ILE A 21 16.91 -13.11 -13.64
N LEU A 22 16.06 -12.53 -12.79
CA LEU A 22 15.25 -13.26 -11.83
C LEU A 22 14.20 -14.16 -12.51
N SER A 23 13.64 -13.72 -13.64
CA SER A 23 12.66 -14.51 -14.40
C SER A 23 13.22 -15.83 -14.96
N ARG A 24 14.53 -15.93 -15.10
CA ARG A 24 15.23 -17.17 -15.50
C ARG A 24 15.48 -18.12 -14.33
N ARG A 25 15.16 -17.69 -13.12
CA ARG A 25 15.29 -18.48 -11.90
C ARG A 25 13.90 -18.85 -11.41
N ASN A 26 13.73 -20.03 -10.88
CA ASN A 26 12.45 -20.46 -10.32
C ASN A 26 12.22 -19.82 -8.94
N CYS A 27 12.05 -18.49 -8.93
CA CYS A 27 11.82 -17.71 -7.71
C CYS A 27 10.46 -17.01 -7.76
N LYS A 28 9.87 -16.83 -6.58
CA LYS A 28 8.63 -16.06 -6.39
C LYS A 28 8.99 -14.61 -6.14
N LEU A 29 8.39 -13.70 -6.89
CA LEU A 29 8.71 -12.28 -6.82
C LEU A 29 7.52 -11.47 -6.32
N GLN A 30 7.75 -10.60 -5.36
CA GLN A 30 6.82 -9.56 -4.96
C GLN A 30 7.47 -8.20 -5.18
N ILE A 31 6.82 -7.38 -5.99
CA ILE A 31 7.27 -6.01 -6.29
C ILE A 31 6.38 -5.06 -5.51
N VAL A 32 6.97 -4.25 -4.64
CA VAL A 32 6.25 -3.23 -3.88
C VAL A 32 6.65 -1.85 -4.40
N THR A 33 5.70 -1.09 -4.93
CA THR A 33 5.98 0.21 -5.55
C THR A 33 4.80 1.18 -5.42
N LYS A 34 5.07 2.48 -5.57
CA LYS A 34 4.09 3.54 -5.81
C LYS A 34 4.03 3.97 -7.28
N SER A 35 4.90 3.41 -8.12
CA SER A 35 5.12 3.87 -9.49
C SER A 35 4.24 3.10 -10.49
N ASN A 36 3.66 3.83 -11.43
CA ASN A 36 2.96 3.29 -12.58
C ASN A 36 3.91 2.71 -13.65
N ILE A 37 5.23 3.01 -13.57
CA ILE A 37 6.26 2.50 -14.49
C ILE A 37 6.31 0.95 -14.48
N VAL A 38 5.89 0.29 -13.40
CA VAL A 38 5.85 -1.17 -13.29
C VAL A 38 5.06 -1.83 -14.43
N VAL A 39 4.10 -1.14 -15.03
CA VAL A 39 3.30 -1.61 -16.17
C VAL A 39 4.18 -1.91 -17.40
N ARG A 40 5.30 -1.20 -17.56
CA ARG A 40 6.29 -1.47 -18.62
C ARG A 40 6.81 -2.91 -18.62
N ASP A 41 6.86 -3.53 -17.45
CA ASP A 41 7.53 -4.81 -17.24
C ASP A 41 6.56 -6.02 -17.21
N ILE A 42 5.31 -5.82 -17.63
CA ILE A 42 4.27 -6.87 -17.72
C ILE A 42 4.75 -8.09 -18.54
N ASP A 43 5.49 -7.87 -19.60
CA ASP A 43 6.03 -8.93 -20.47
C ASP A 43 6.93 -9.91 -19.72
N ILE A 44 7.66 -9.43 -18.71
CA ILE A 44 8.51 -10.24 -17.84
C ILE A 44 7.69 -10.86 -16.71
N LEU A 45 6.83 -10.04 -16.06
CA LEU A 45 6.04 -10.46 -14.91
C LEU A 45 5.11 -11.64 -15.23
N LYS A 46 4.51 -11.65 -16.43
CA LYS A 46 3.65 -12.75 -16.90
C LYS A 46 4.38 -14.09 -17.08
N LYS A 47 5.69 -14.05 -17.27
CA LYS A 47 6.55 -15.25 -17.44
C LYS A 47 7.20 -15.68 -16.13
N THR A 48 6.85 -15.06 -15.02
CA THR A 48 7.46 -15.26 -13.72
C THR A 48 6.35 -15.49 -12.69
N ILE A 49 6.62 -16.28 -11.67
CA ILE A 49 5.71 -16.35 -10.51
C ILE A 49 5.84 -15.04 -9.74
N ALA A 50 5.09 -14.03 -10.17
CA ALA A 50 5.24 -12.68 -9.68
C ALA A 50 3.90 -12.04 -9.32
N MET A 51 3.93 -11.12 -8.35
CA MET A 51 2.83 -10.23 -8.03
C MET A 51 3.33 -8.80 -7.86
N VAL A 52 2.45 -7.84 -8.05
CA VAL A 52 2.73 -6.44 -7.78
C VAL A 52 1.88 -5.96 -6.61
N THR A 53 2.51 -5.28 -5.67
CA THR A 53 1.84 -4.58 -4.58
C THR A 53 1.98 -3.08 -4.82
N LEU A 54 0.87 -2.45 -5.22
CA LEU A 54 0.82 -1.00 -5.41
C LEU A 54 0.38 -0.30 -4.14
N THR A 55 1.12 0.73 -3.72
CA THR A 55 0.68 1.59 -2.62
C THR A 55 -0.20 2.70 -3.17
N ILE A 56 -1.45 2.76 -2.73
CA ILE A 56 -2.44 3.77 -3.08
C ILE A 56 -3.06 4.24 -1.76
N THR A 57 -2.53 5.33 -1.21
CA THR A 57 -2.84 5.77 0.16
C THR A 57 -4.23 6.39 0.27
N THR A 58 -4.69 7.04 -0.79
CA THR A 58 -5.99 7.73 -0.87
C THR A 58 -6.44 7.83 -2.32
N ASP A 59 -7.72 8.03 -2.57
CA ASP A 59 -8.30 8.40 -3.87
C ASP A 59 -8.44 9.92 -4.05
N ASN A 60 -8.07 10.70 -3.04
CA ASN A 60 -8.01 12.16 -3.11
C ASN A 60 -6.61 12.60 -3.60
N ASP A 61 -6.53 13.13 -4.82
CA ASP A 61 -5.27 13.53 -5.44
C ASP A 61 -4.59 14.71 -4.73
N ASP A 62 -5.33 15.61 -4.08
CA ASP A 62 -4.74 16.71 -3.33
C ASP A 62 -4.00 16.20 -2.10
N PHE A 63 -4.63 15.30 -1.33
CA PHE A 63 -3.94 14.62 -0.23
C PHE A 63 -2.76 13.76 -0.73
N SER A 64 -2.93 13.07 -1.85
CA SER A 64 -1.86 12.27 -2.44
C SER A 64 -0.64 13.10 -2.78
N LYS A 65 -0.81 14.28 -3.41
CA LYS A 65 0.29 15.20 -3.73
C LYS A 65 1.01 15.74 -2.51
N ILE A 66 0.26 16.02 -1.42
CA ILE A 66 0.86 16.51 -0.17
C ILE A 66 1.66 15.41 0.52
N LEU A 67 1.10 14.19 0.61
CA LEU A 67 1.72 13.08 1.31
C LEU A 67 2.88 12.43 0.52
N GLU A 68 2.76 12.43 -0.80
CA GLU A 68 3.62 11.66 -1.71
C GLU A 68 3.97 12.48 -2.98
N PRO A 69 4.62 13.65 -2.83
CA PRO A 69 4.79 14.64 -3.91
C PRO A 69 5.57 14.12 -5.13
N ASN A 70 6.39 13.08 -4.95
CA ASN A 70 7.20 12.49 -6.02
C ASN A 70 6.60 11.19 -6.60
N ALA A 71 5.41 10.81 -6.16
CA ALA A 71 4.73 9.61 -6.69
C ALA A 71 3.69 10.02 -7.77
N PRO A 72 3.35 9.12 -8.70
CA PRO A 72 2.23 9.31 -9.60
C PRO A 72 0.93 9.56 -8.83
N SER A 73 -0.04 10.21 -9.45
CA SER A 73 -1.35 10.44 -8.85
C SER A 73 -2.05 9.13 -8.45
N SER A 74 -3.00 9.23 -7.54
CA SER A 74 -3.78 8.05 -7.13
C SER A 74 -4.49 7.41 -8.31
N MET A 75 -5.04 8.22 -9.22
CA MET A 75 -5.71 7.75 -10.43
C MET A 75 -4.76 7.00 -11.37
N GLU A 76 -3.54 7.49 -11.58
CA GLU A 76 -2.53 6.80 -12.40
C GLU A 76 -2.14 5.44 -11.79
N ARG A 77 -2.04 5.36 -10.47
CA ARG A 77 -1.76 4.10 -9.75
C ARG A 77 -2.94 3.13 -9.83
N ILE A 78 -4.19 3.60 -9.77
CA ILE A 78 -5.40 2.78 -9.97
C ILE A 78 -5.43 2.23 -11.40
N LYS A 79 -5.17 3.05 -12.42
CA LYS A 79 -5.07 2.62 -13.82
C LYS A 79 -3.95 1.60 -14.03
N ALA A 80 -2.83 1.76 -13.35
CA ALA A 80 -1.73 0.78 -13.39
C ALA A 80 -2.17 -0.56 -12.78
N ALA A 81 -2.86 -0.56 -11.64
CA ALA A 81 -3.42 -1.76 -11.02
C ALA A 81 -4.39 -2.47 -11.97
N GLU A 82 -5.33 -1.74 -12.56
CA GLU A 82 -6.30 -2.27 -13.55
C GLU A 82 -5.58 -2.90 -14.75
N THR A 83 -4.59 -2.20 -15.30
CA THR A 83 -3.82 -2.69 -16.46
C THR A 83 -3.08 -3.99 -16.14
N LEU A 84 -2.43 -4.07 -14.98
CA LEU A 84 -1.74 -5.27 -14.51
C LEU A 84 -2.73 -6.45 -14.38
N ILE A 85 -3.86 -6.24 -13.72
CA ILE A 85 -4.89 -7.26 -13.51
C ILE A 85 -5.45 -7.76 -14.84
N ARG A 86 -5.82 -6.86 -15.75
CA ARG A 86 -6.33 -7.21 -17.08
C ARG A 86 -5.32 -7.99 -17.93
N LYS A 87 -4.04 -7.83 -17.67
CA LYS A 87 -2.96 -8.58 -18.31
C LYS A 87 -2.59 -9.86 -17.57
N GLY A 88 -3.29 -10.22 -16.50
CA GLY A 88 -3.09 -11.46 -15.74
C GLY A 88 -1.95 -11.42 -14.72
N VAL A 89 -1.46 -10.23 -14.37
CA VAL A 89 -0.49 -10.06 -13.28
C VAL A 89 -1.27 -9.83 -11.97
N PRO A 90 -1.09 -10.67 -10.93
CA PRO A 90 -1.76 -10.48 -9.65
C PRO A 90 -1.36 -9.17 -8.98
N VAL A 91 -2.36 -8.48 -8.44
CA VAL A 91 -2.15 -7.21 -7.75
C VAL A 91 -2.72 -7.26 -6.34
N SER A 92 -1.91 -6.87 -5.37
CA SER A 92 -2.34 -6.44 -4.05
C SER A 92 -2.23 -4.92 -3.95
N VAL A 93 -3.07 -4.29 -3.15
CA VAL A 93 -2.97 -2.85 -2.90
C VAL A 93 -2.69 -2.59 -1.42
N ARG A 94 -1.76 -1.67 -1.17
CA ARG A 94 -1.51 -1.13 0.18
C ARG A 94 -2.22 0.21 0.31
N ILE A 95 -3.28 0.25 1.12
CA ILE A 95 -3.86 1.51 1.61
C ILE A 95 -3.14 1.82 2.94
N ASP A 96 -1.93 2.37 2.83
CA ASP A 96 -0.96 2.42 3.93
C ASP A 96 -0.05 3.65 3.78
N PRO A 97 -0.02 4.54 4.80
CA PRO A 97 -0.72 4.43 6.07
C PRO A 97 -2.15 4.98 6.06
N ILE A 98 -2.98 4.45 6.98
CA ILE A 98 -4.22 5.12 7.38
C ILE A 98 -3.88 6.21 8.39
N ILE A 99 -4.32 7.43 8.10
CA ILE A 99 -4.08 8.63 8.90
C ILE A 99 -5.45 9.18 9.34
N PRO A 100 -5.75 9.26 10.64
CA PRO A 100 -7.00 9.85 11.11
C PRO A 100 -7.21 11.27 10.54
N HIS A 101 -8.44 11.61 10.20
CA HIS A 101 -8.84 12.88 9.58
C HIS A 101 -8.30 13.15 8.16
N VAL A 102 -7.60 12.18 7.53
CA VAL A 102 -7.08 12.31 6.16
C VAL A 102 -7.70 11.26 5.25
N ASN A 103 -7.50 9.98 5.55
CA ASN A 103 -7.96 8.86 4.73
C ASN A 103 -8.53 7.69 5.57
N ASP A 104 -9.06 7.99 6.75
CA ASP A 104 -9.64 7.03 7.69
C ASP A 104 -11.06 6.54 7.32
N ASN A 105 -11.63 7.09 6.25
CA ASN A 105 -12.84 6.58 5.60
C ASN A 105 -12.58 6.21 4.11
N PRO A 106 -11.84 5.13 3.82
CA PRO A 106 -11.41 4.78 2.47
C PRO A 106 -12.45 3.96 1.68
N GLU A 107 -13.74 4.07 1.98
CA GLU A 107 -14.78 3.23 1.38
C GLU A 107 -14.84 3.39 -0.14
N SER A 108 -14.77 4.62 -0.65
CA SER A 108 -14.74 4.92 -2.09
C SER A 108 -13.56 4.22 -2.77
N LEU A 109 -12.36 4.36 -2.20
CA LEU A 109 -11.17 3.72 -2.72
C LEU A 109 -11.29 2.19 -2.72
N VAL A 110 -11.74 1.58 -1.60
CA VAL A 110 -11.92 0.12 -1.52
C VAL A 110 -12.92 -0.38 -2.55
N LYS A 111 -14.04 0.33 -2.75
CA LYS A 111 -15.05 0.02 -3.77
C LYS A 111 -14.44 0.06 -5.17
N THR A 112 -13.71 1.12 -5.50
CA THR A 112 -13.03 1.29 -6.79
C THR A 112 -12.01 0.18 -7.02
N LEU A 113 -11.18 -0.14 -6.03
CA LEU A 113 -10.19 -1.21 -6.14
C LEU A 113 -10.84 -2.59 -6.34
N ALA A 114 -11.93 -2.86 -5.64
CA ALA A 114 -12.69 -4.10 -5.83
C ALA A 114 -13.28 -4.21 -7.23
N SER A 115 -13.85 -3.10 -7.78
CA SER A 115 -14.48 -3.08 -9.10
C SER A 115 -13.48 -3.34 -10.24
N ILE A 116 -12.23 -2.95 -10.11
CA ILE A 116 -11.17 -3.25 -11.09
C ILE A 116 -10.52 -4.62 -10.88
N GLY A 117 -10.96 -5.40 -9.88
CA GLY A 117 -10.53 -6.79 -9.67
C GLY A 117 -9.40 -6.99 -8.66
N VAL A 118 -9.05 -6.00 -7.84
CA VAL A 118 -8.12 -6.18 -6.72
C VAL A 118 -8.67 -7.22 -5.75
N LYS A 119 -7.87 -8.23 -5.41
CA LYS A 119 -8.27 -9.35 -4.53
C LYS A 119 -7.75 -9.26 -3.11
N HIS A 120 -6.80 -8.35 -2.85
CA HIS A 120 -6.16 -8.21 -1.55
C HIS A 120 -5.80 -6.76 -1.25
N ILE A 121 -6.09 -6.33 -0.02
CA ILE A 121 -5.70 -5.03 0.53
C ILE A 121 -4.91 -5.24 1.82
N THR A 122 -3.79 -4.52 1.94
CA THR A 122 -3.01 -4.42 3.18
C THR A 122 -3.13 -3.02 3.74
N SER A 123 -3.29 -2.88 5.06
CA SER A 123 -3.28 -1.56 5.72
C SER A 123 -2.49 -1.57 7.01
N SER A 124 -2.02 -0.40 7.39
CA SER A 124 -1.51 -0.09 8.72
C SER A 124 -1.78 1.38 9.05
N THR A 125 -1.70 1.73 10.32
CA THR A 125 -1.83 3.13 10.75
C THR A 125 -0.52 3.89 10.55
N TYR A 126 -0.59 5.22 10.49
CA TYR A 126 0.60 6.06 10.43
C TYR A 126 1.45 5.89 11.71
N LYS A 127 2.73 5.63 11.52
CA LYS A 127 3.72 5.41 12.59
C LYS A 127 4.70 6.55 12.62
N VAL A 128 4.72 7.27 13.73
CA VAL A 128 5.51 8.50 13.89
C VAL A 128 6.95 8.20 14.25
N LYS A 129 7.85 8.93 13.59
CA LYS A 129 9.26 9.15 13.95
C LYS A 129 9.53 10.65 13.95
N PRO A 130 10.57 11.15 14.61
CA PRO A 130 10.89 12.59 14.63
C PRO A 130 10.95 13.23 13.22
N ASP A 131 11.62 12.55 12.28
CA ASP A 131 11.80 13.03 10.91
C ASP A 131 10.50 13.07 10.11
N ASN A 132 9.72 11.96 10.10
CA ASN A 132 8.48 11.94 9.32
C ASN A 132 7.40 12.81 9.97
N TRP A 133 7.39 12.95 11.31
CA TRP A 133 6.48 13.86 12.01
C TRP A 133 6.74 15.32 11.64
N ARG A 134 8.01 15.73 11.66
CA ARG A 134 8.39 17.09 11.26
C ARG A 134 7.87 17.40 9.85
N ARG A 135 8.13 16.53 8.87
CA ARG A 135 7.66 16.71 7.49
C ARG A 135 6.13 16.74 7.40
N PHE A 136 5.46 15.82 8.09
CA PHE A 136 4.01 15.77 8.13
C PHE A 136 3.40 17.04 8.75
N SER A 137 3.95 17.52 9.87
CA SER A 137 3.47 18.73 10.56
C SER A 137 3.64 19.98 9.71
N MET A 138 4.71 20.07 8.91
CA MET A 138 4.92 21.16 7.97
C MET A 138 3.92 21.11 6.81
N ALA A 139 3.64 19.92 6.30
CA ALA A 139 2.74 19.72 5.15
C ALA A 139 1.25 19.84 5.52
N MET A 140 0.89 19.43 6.73
CA MET A 140 -0.50 19.36 7.21
C MET A 140 -0.64 19.87 8.66
N PRO A 141 -0.36 21.16 8.95
CA PRO A 141 -0.27 21.68 10.31
C PRO A 141 -1.56 21.51 11.11
N ARG A 142 -2.72 21.81 10.52
CA ARG A 142 -4.04 21.66 11.19
C ARG A 142 -4.37 20.20 11.56
N ILE A 143 -3.96 19.25 10.74
CA ILE A 143 -4.14 17.81 11.02
C ILE A 143 -3.13 17.37 12.09
N ALA A 144 -1.89 17.83 11.99
CA ALA A 144 -0.85 17.52 12.97
C ALA A 144 -1.25 17.97 14.38
N GLU A 145 -1.83 19.15 14.55
CA GLU A 145 -2.37 19.60 15.86
C GLU A 145 -3.39 18.61 16.44
N LYS A 146 -4.34 18.15 15.63
CA LYS A 146 -5.34 17.16 16.07
C LYS A 146 -4.73 15.80 16.41
N LEU A 147 -3.66 15.40 15.70
CA LEU A 147 -3.00 14.12 15.91
C LEU A 147 -1.96 14.14 17.02
N LYS A 148 -1.42 15.31 17.39
CA LYS A 148 -0.36 15.46 18.40
C LYS A 148 -0.70 14.78 19.72
N PRO A 149 -1.87 15.01 20.36
CA PRO A 149 -2.21 14.33 21.62
C PRO A 149 -2.38 12.81 21.43
N LEU A 150 -2.85 12.35 20.27
CA LEU A 150 -3.02 10.92 20.01
C LEU A 150 -1.68 10.19 19.94
N TYR A 151 -0.60 10.83 19.48
CA TYR A 151 0.72 10.22 19.40
C TYR A 151 1.58 10.47 20.62
N PHE A 152 1.58 11.68 21.20
CA PHE A 152 2.57 12.08 22.20
C PHE A 152 2.06 12.04 23.64
N GLU A 153 0.73 12.01 23.86
CA GLU A 153 0.13 11.88 25.18
C GLU A 153 -0.45 10.48 25.40
N ARG A 154 -1.14 9.90 24.38
CA ARG A 154 -1.84 8.62 24.47
C ARG A 154 -1.21 7.51 23.65
N GLY A 155 -0.23 7.83 22.81
CA GLY A 155 0.39 6.89 21.90
C GLY A 155 1.31 5.88 22.57
N GLU A 156 1.56 4.79 21.88
CA GLU A 156 2.41 3.70 22.36
C GLU A 156 3.76 3.74 21.65
N LYS A 157 4.85 3.81 22.41
CA LYS A 157 6.20 3.74 21.84
C LYS A 157 6.61 2.27 21.64
N ILE A 158 6.77 1.87 20.39
CA ILE A 158 7.18 0.51 20.01
C ILE A 158 8.45 0.61 19.16
N GLY A 159 9.58 0.25 19.74
CA GLY A 159 10.88 0.41 19.12
C GLY A 159 11.18 1.87 18.78
N ARG A 160 11.42 2.16 17.51
CA ARG A 160 11.74 3.51 17.01
C ARG A 160 10.52 4.34 16.62
N TYR A 161 9.31 3.81 16.80
CA TYR A 161 8.08 4.44 16.35
C TYR A 161 7.16 4.77 17.51
N THR A 162 6.39 5.82 17.36
CA THR A 162 5.22 6.08 18.17
C THR A 162 3.97 5.73 17.36
N TYR A 163 3.16 4.86 17.93
CA TYR A 163 1.91 4.38 17.34
C TYR A 163 0.73 5.14 17.93
N LEU A 164 -0.37 5.18 17.20
CA LEU A 164 -1.67 5.56 17.77
C LEU A 164 -2.05 4.63 18.94
N PRO A 165 -2.91 5.06 19.86
CA PRO A 165 -3.47 4.20 20.91
C PRO A 165 -4.05 2.91 20.33
N LYS A 166 -3.88 1.80 21.04
CA LYS A 166 -4.27 0.46 20.56
C LYS A 166 -5.76 0.35 20.20
N ASP A 167 -6.63 0.97 20.99
CA ASP A 167 -8.07 1.04 20.76
C ASP A 167 -8.40 1.73 19.43
N LEU A 168 -7.74 2.84 19.13
CA LEU A 168 -7.92 3.57 17.87
C LEU A 168 -7.38 2.78 16.67
N ARG A 169 -6.18 2.18 16.82
CA ARG A 169 -5.63 1.30 15.76
C ARG A 169 -6.58 0.15 15.46
N LEU A 170 -7.12 -0.49 16.51
CA LEU A 170 -8.09 -1.56 16.38
C LEU A 170 -9.37 -1.10 15.66
N LYS A 171 -9.91 0.06 16.02
CA LYS A 171 -11.09 0.66 15.38
C LYS A 171 -10.85 0.87 13.88
N LEU A 172 -9.72 1.49 13.52
CA LEU A 172 -9.36 1.76 12.13
C LEU A 172 -9.17 0.48 11.31
N MET A 173 -8.44 -0.50 11.86
CA MET A 173 -8.19 -1.76 11.15
C MET A 173 -9.45 -2.64 11.05
N ARG A 174 -10.32 -2.63 12.05
CA ARG A 174 -11.64 -3.28 11.96
C ARG A 174 -12.52 -2.65 10.88
N ASN A 175 -12.51 -1.32 10.76
CA ASN A 175 -13.23 -0.63 9.68
C ASN A 175 -12.70 -1.06 8.31
N MET A 176 -11.38 -1.10 8.12
CA MET A 176 -10.75 -1.59 6.89
C MET A 176 -11.14 -3.03 6.57
N GLY A 177 -11.07 -3.93 7.55
CA GLY A 177 -11.49 -5.34 7.38
C GLY A 177 -12.97 -5.49 7.02
N ARG A 178 -13.84 -4.67 7.65
CA ARG A 178 -15.28 -4.64 7.33
C ARG A 178 -15.52 -4.18 5.90
N LEU A 179 -14.86 -3.12 5.45
CA LEU A 179 -14.95 -2.62 4.08
C LEU A 179 -14.42 -3.66 3.07
N ALA A 180 -13.26 -4.24 3.33
CA ALA A 180 -12.71 -5.30 2.49
C ALA A 180 -13.70 -6.48 2.36
N LYS A 181 -14.29 -6.94 3.47
CA LYS A 181 -15.32 -7.99 3.46
C LYS A 181 -16.56 -7.58 2.68
N LYS A 182 -17.04 -6.33 2.85
CA LYS A 182 -18.22 -5.79 2.13
C LYS A 182 -18.04 -5.86 0.62
N TYR A 183 -16.84 -5.61 0.12
CA TYR A 183 -16.52 -5.60 -1.30
C TYR A 183 -15.82 -6.88 -1.81
N GLY A 184 -15.80 -7.95 -1.02
CA GLY A 184 -15.28 -9.25 -1.44
C GLY A 184 -13.76 -9.32 -1.59
N VAL A 185 -13.01 -8.43 -0.92
CA VAL A 185 -11.55 -8.34 -0.96
C VAL A 185 -10.95 -8.96 0.30
N LYS A 186 -9.86 -9.72 0.16
CA LYS A 186 -9.09 -10.21 1.31
C LYS A 186 -8.31 -9.08 1.97
N PHE A 187 -8.10 -9.19 3.27
CA PHE A 187 -7.51 -8.12 4.08
C PHE A 187 -6.35 -8.63 4.94
N GLY A 188 -5.32 -7.79 5.07
CA GLY A 188 -4.22 -7.98 5.99
C GLY A 188 -3.83 -6.70 6.72
N THR A 189 -3.51 -6.82 8.01
CA THR A 189 -2.89 -5.75 8.80
C THR A 189 -1.38 -5.90 8.79
N CYS A 190 -0.65 -4.80 8.69
CA CYS A 190 0.80 -4.81 8.67
C CYS A 190 1.39 -4.09 9.88
N ARG A 191 2.11 -4.84 10.76
CA ARG A 191 2.84 -4.26 11.90
C ARG A 191 1.95 -3.52 12.90
N GLU A 192 0.75 -4.01 13.16
CA GLU A 192 -0.23 -3.42 14.10
C GLU A 192 -0.45 -4.28 15.36
N ASP A 193 0.12 -5.48 15.38
CA ASP A 193 -0.20 -6.50 16.39
C ASP A 193 -1.69 -6.89 16.40
N LEU A 194 -2.29 -6.90 15.19
CA LEU A 194 -3.71 -7.19 14.97
C LEU A 194 -3.89 -8.29 13.90
N SER A 195 -2.96 -9.24 13.82
CA SER A 195 -2.95 -10.28 12.77
C SER A 195 -4.19 -11.17 12.79
N TYR A 196 -4.89 -11.26 13.92
CA TYR A 196 -6.15 -11.99 14.03
C TYR A 196 -7.31 -11.35 13.21
N LEU A 197 -7.15 -10.13 12.70
CA LEU A 197 -8.08 -9.50 11.77
C LEU A 197 -7.82 -9.90 10.31
N ASN A 198 -6.70 -10.56 10.03
CA ASN A 198 -6.32 -10.92 8.68
C ASN A 198 -7.22 -12.03 8.13
N THR A 199 -7.62 -11.87 6.88
CA THR A 199 -8.38 -12.89 6.12
C THR A 199 -7.52 -13.58 5.06
N ALA A 200 -6.25 -13.18 4.95
CA ALA A 200 -5.21 -13.76 4.10
C ALA A 200 -3.82 -13.37 4.64
N THR A 201 -2.72 -13.70 3.94
CA THR A 201 -1.37 -13.26 4.31
C THR A 201 -1.30 -11.73 4.36
N CYS A 202 -0.58 -11.17 5.35
CA CYS A 202 -0.56 -9.72 5.58
C CYS A 202 0.02 -8.91 4.39
N ASP A 203 0.85 -9.53 3.58
CA ASP A 203 1.54 -8.94 2.43
C ASP A 203 0.87 -9.25 1.08
N GLY A 204 -0.17 -10.10 1.08
CA GLY A 204 -0.84 -10.54 -0.15
C GLY A 204 -0.12 -11.67 -0.90
N SER A 205 0.96 -12.24 -0.34
CA SER A 205 1.75 -13.28 -1.00
C SER A 205 0.96 -14.55 -1.34
N TRP A 206 -0.20 -14.79 -0.73
CA TRP A 206 -1.10 -15.87 -1.10
C TRP A 206 -1.50 -15.82 -2.58
N LEU A 207 -1.51 -14.64 -3.21
CA LEU A 207 -1.80 -14.46 -4.63
C LEU A 207 -0.76 -15.15 -5.54
N LEU A 208 0.48 -15.34 -5.08
CA LEU A 208 1.52 -16.06 -5.82
C LEU A 208 1.22 -17.56 -5.93
N PHE A 209 0.49 -18.10 -4.97
CA PHE A 209 0.14 -19.53 -4.94
C PHE A 209 -1.16 -19.83 -5.69
N SER A 210 -2.03 -18.83 -5.88
CA SER A 210 -3.29 -19.00 -6.61
C SER A 210 -3.12 -19.05 -8.14
N GLN A 211 -1.92 -18.76 -8.66
CA GLN A 211 -1.59 -18.87 -10.09
C GLN A 211 -1.21 -20.26 -10.57
N GLN A 212 -1.03 -21.23 -9.67
CA GLN A 212 -0.55 -22.57 -9.99
C GLN A 212 -1.68 -23.58 -10.26
N LYS A 213 -2.90 -23.09 -10.56
CA LYS A 213 -4.02 -23.95 -10.95
C LYS A 213 -4.33 -23.81 -12.44
#